data_4cd13bb55faf5721a9cd2bb7751ce5d9
#
_entry.id   4cd13bb55faf5721a9cd2bb7751ce5d9
#
_cell.length_a   1.000
_cell.length_b   1.000
_cell.length_c   1.000
_cell.angle_alpha   90.00
_cell.angle_beta   90.00
_cell.angle_gamma   90.00
#
_symmetry.space_group_name_H-M   'P 1'
#
loop_
_entity.id
_entity.type
_entity.pdbx_description
1 polymer ?
#
loop_
_entity_poly.entity_id
_entity_poly.type
_entity_poly.pdbx_seq_one_letter_code
_entity_poly.pdbx_strand_id
1 'polypeptide(L)'
;VLVLERDPAPFMRATYINQARVHMGYHYPRSYSTAIKSAHYFQRFCRDYDFCLHTSFDQIYATSAHFSWTNAAEFRRFCAAAKIRCDDVAPERYFNNGMCDGAFLTTEYTYDAQVLKNWFLEQLAKLPNVQVLYSHKPDKIEKAGSVWRVTAGDTTVEAPFILNATYAGVNDIHAMLGLPPFKIKYEKCEIILCTVDERLKNTGITVMDGPFFSLMPFGQTGLHSLTSVTFTPHETSYDAVATFPCQQQSEGKCRPGSLYNCNECPAKPQSAWPYMSQLARKYLKEEYGFAYQGSLFSMKPILKASEIDDSRPTVVRVMNTEPMLVSVLSGKINTVYDLDEVLNI
;
A
#
# COMPACT_ATOMS: atom_id res chain seq x y z
N VAL A 1 -19.52 -11.59 14.52
CA VAL A 1 -18.76 -10.42 14.07
C VAL A 1 -19.56 -9.72 12.98
N LEU A 2 -19.64 -8.39 13.02
CA LEU A 2 -20.20 -7.57 11.95
C LEU A 2 -19.09 -6.72 11.33
N VAL A 3 -18.95 -6.78 10.01
CA VAL A 3 -18.02 -5.94 9.24
C VAL A 3 -18.83 -4.94 8.45
N LEU A 4 -18.50 -3.64 8.59
CA LEU A 4 -19.07 -2.57 7.79
C LEU A 4 -18.05 -2.14 6.74
N GLU A 5 -18.36 -2.34 5.46
CA GLU A 5 -17.55 -1.89 4.34
C GLU A 5 -18.29 -0.76 3.60
N ARG A 6 -17.62 0.37 3.44
CA ARG A 6 -18.22 1.56 2.80
C ARG A 6 -18.43 1.41 1.29
N ASP A 7 -17.60 0.63 0.63
CA ASP A 7 -17.68 0.38 -0.81
C ASP A 7 -18.63 -0.80 -1.11
N PRO A 8 -19.14 -0.95 -2.34
CA PRO A 8 -20.06 -2.04 -2.69
C PRO A 8 -19.40 -3.43 -2.75
N ALA A 9 -18.08 -3.49 -2.61
CA ALA A 9 -17.30 -4.73 -2.54
C ALA A 9 -16.00 -4.49 -1.75
N PRO A 10 -15.35 -5.55 -1.24
CA PRO A 10 -14.06 -5.40 -0.58
C PRO A 10 -12.93 -5.17 -1.59
N PHE A 11 -11.80 -4.66 -1.13
CA PHE A 11 -10.57 -4.45 -1.89
C PHE A 11 -10.68 -3.45 -3.06
N MET A 12 -11.63 -2.53 -3.02
CA MET A 12 -11.79 -1.52 -4.07
C MET A 12 -10.80 -0.35 -3.97
N ARG A 13 -9.98 -0.30 -2.92
CA ARG A 13 -9.05 0.80 -2.63
C ARG A 13 -7.62 0.28 -2.44
N ALA A 14 -6.93 0.77 -1.43
CA ALA A 14 -5.49 0.58 -1.23
C ALA A 14 -5.01 -0.87 -1.20
N THR A 15 -5.82 -1.85 -0.81
CA THR A 15 -5.44 -3.27 -0.84
C THR A 15 -5.24 -3.78 -2.27
N TYR A 16 -6.03 -3.30 -3.23
CA TYR A 16 -5.85 -3.58 -4.65
C TYR A 16 -4.93 -2.57 -5.34
N ILE A 17 -5.06 -1.28 -4.98
CA ILE A 17 -4.40 -0.17 -5.68
C ILE A 17 -3.11 0.19 -4.94
N ASN A 18 -2.08 -0.56 -5.21
CA ASN A 18 -0.71 -0.39 -4.72
C ASN A 18 0.26 -1.12 -5.67
N GLN A 19 1.53 -1.23 -5.31
CA GLN A 19 2.53 -1.93 -6.14
C GLN A 19 2.37 -3.47 -6.13
N ALA A 20 1.37 -4.02 -5.43
CA ALA A 20 1.15 -5.45 -5.21
C ALA A 20 2.34 -6.19 -4.57
N ARG A 21 3.26 -5.48 -3.95
CA ARG A 21 4.52 -6.00 -3.44
C ARG A 21 4.37 -6.66 -2.06
N VAL A 22 4.90 -7.87 -1.93
CA VAL A 22 5.17 -8.51 -0.64
C VAL A 22 6.62 -8.17 -0.26
N HIS A 23 6.78 -7.26 0.69
CA HIS A 23 8.08 -6.71 1.01
C HIS A 23 8.97 -7.66 1.81
N MET A 24 10.20 -7.90 1.31
CA MET A 24 11.28 -8.56 2.04
C MET A 24 12.15 -7.56 2.83
N GLY A 25 12.00 -6.26 2.58
CA GLY A 25 12.72 -5.22 3.28
C GLY A 25 13.67 -4.36 2.44
N TYR A 26 13.99 -4.74 1.23
CA TYR A 26 14.98 -4.05 0.36
C TYR A 26 14.72 -2.57 0.15
N HIS A 27 13.47 -2.16 0.19
CA HIS A 27 13.05 -0.78 -0.06
C HIS A 27 13.39 0.20 1.08
N TYR A 28 13.97 -0.30 2.18
CA TYR A 28 14.19 0.45 3.42
C TYR A 28 15.64 0.43 3.92
N PRO A 29 16.64 0.79 3.09
CA PRO A 29 18.03 0.77 3.55
C PRO A 29 18.30 1.79 4.65
N ARG A 30 17.48 2.84 4.78
CA ARG A 30 17.57 3.86 5.83
C ARG A 30 16.69 3.57 7.05
N SER A 31 15.87 2.50 7.03
CA SER A 31 15.02 2.08 8.15
C SER A 31 15.18 0.59 8.42
N TYR A 32 16.28 0.25 9.11
CA TYR A 32 16.64 -1.13 9.41
C TYR A 32 15.54 -1.90 10.16
N SER A 33 14.87 -1.25 11.12
CA SER A 33 13.75 -1.84 11.87
C SER A 33 12.58 -2.23 10.96
N THR A 34 12.24 -1.38 9.99
CA THR A 34 11.19 -1.66 8.99
C THR A 34 11.61 -2.81 8.07
N ALA A 35 12.89 -2.88 7.68
CA ALA A 35 13.41 -3.95 6.84
C ALA A 35 13.33 -5.30 7.56
N ILE A 36 13.83 -5.40 8.79
CA ILE A 36 13.81 -6.63 9.59
C ILE A 36 12.38 -7.11 9.86
N LYS A 37 11.47 -6.20 10.22
CA LYS A 37 10.06 -6.55 10.44
C LYS A 37 9.39 -7.07 9.18
N SER A 38 9.69 -6.46 8.03
CA SER A 38 9.19 -6.92 6.73
C SER A 38 9.71 -8.33 6.40
N ALA A 39 11.01 -8.57 6.59
CA ALA A 39 11.63 -9.88 6.38
C ALA A 39 11.07 -10.96 7.31
N HIS A 40 10.82 -10.60 8.58
CA HIS A 40 10.24 -11.51 9.58
C HIS A 40 8.88 -12.06 9.14
N TYR A 41 7.99 -11.21 8.66
CA TYR A 41 6.65 -11.61 8.22
C TYR A 41 6.58 -12.13 6.78
N PHE A 42 7.62 -11.92 5.98
CA PHE A 42 7.63 -12.32 4.57
C PHE A 42 7.36 -13.83 4.40
N GLN A 43 8.09 -14.68 5.11
CA GLN A 43 7.90 -16.13 5.01
C GLN A 43 6.54 -16.59 5.50
N ARG A 44 6.04 -16.00 6.61
CA ARG A 44 4.71 -16.31 7.12
C ARG A 44 3.64 -15.95 6.10
N PHE A 45 3.70 -14.74 5.54
CA PHE A 45 2.76 -14.28 4.52
C PHE A 45 2.80 -15.16 3.26
N CYS A 46 4.00 -15.51 2.80
CA CYS A 46 4.16 -16.38 1.63
C CYS A 46 3.60 -17.79 1.86
N ARG A 47 3.71 -18.34 3.07
CA ARG A 47 3.12 -19.63 3.40
C ARG A 47 1.60 -19.58 3.53
N ASP A 48 1.08 -18.53 4.18
CA ASP A 48 -0.35 -18.41 4.50
C ASP A 48 -1.20 -17.98 3.28
N TYR A 49 -0.57 -17.33 2.27
CA TYR A 49 -1.23 -16.77 1.09
C TYR A 49 -0.53 -17.13 -0.23
N ASP A 50 0.11 -18.31 -0.31
CA ASP A 50 0.87 -18.78 -1.49
C ASP A 50 0.04 -18.78 -2.77
N PHE A 51 -1.25 -19.13 -2.67
CA PHE A 51 -2.21 -19.23 -3.78
C PHE A 51 -2.41 -17.92 -4.55
N CYS A 52 -2.15 -16.77 -3.94
CA CYS A 52 -2.29 -15.46 -4.59
C CYS A 52 -0.95 -14.82 -4.98
N LEU A 53 0.19 -15.50 -4.73
CA LEU A 53 1.49 -14.94 -5.02
C LEU A 53 1.92 -15.17 -6.47
N HIS A 54 2.60 -14.19 -7.02
CA HIS A 54 3.42 -14.32 -8.22
C HIS A 54 4.88 -14.30 -7.79
N THR A 55 5.56 -15.43 -7.95
CA THR A 55 6.92 -15.68 -7.47
C THR A 55 7.91 -15.98 -8.59
N SER A 56 7.41 -16.19 -9.82
CA SER A 56 8.19 -16.66 -10.96
C SER A 56 8.74 -15.49 -11.80
N PHE A 57 9.44 -14.56 -11.15
CA PHE A 57 10.13 -13.47 -11.83
C PHE A 57 11.41 -13.07 -11.08
N ASP A 58 12.35 -12.46 -11.80
CA ASP A 58 13.56 -11.89 -11.23
C ASP A 58 13.30 -10.47 -10.76
N GLN A 59 13.48 -10.20 -9.48
CA GLN A 59 13.42 -8.85 -8.94
C GLN A 59 14.80 -8.22 -8.92
N ILE A 60 14.98 -7.18 -9.73
CA ILE A 60 16.22 -6.39 -9.81
C ILE A 60 16.05 -5.10 -9.02
N TYR A 61 16.84 -4.96 -7.97
CA TYR A 61 17.08 -3.67 -7.32
C TYR A 61 18.33 -3.03 -7.88
N ALA A 62 18.29 -1.72 -8.10
CA ALA A 62 19.45 -0.97 -8.56
C ALA A 62 19.60 0.32 -7.77
N THR A 63 20.83 0.72 -7.52
CA THR A 63 21.18 2.02 -6.96
C THR A 63 21.56 2.96 -8.10
N SER A 64 21.00 4.16 -8.07
CA SER A 64 21.34 5.16 -9.10
C SER A 64 22.77 5.70 -8.89
N ALA A 65 23.50 5.86 -9.98
CA ALA A 65 24.82 6.50 -9.93
C ALA A 65 24.77 7.99 -9.52
N HIS A 66 23.57 8.60 -9.58
CA HIS A 66 23.35 10.02 -9.30
C HIS A 66 22.13 10.22 -8.40
N PHE A 67 22.25 11.11 -7.42
CA PHE A 67 21.14 11.54 -6.54
C PHE A 67 20.48 10.43 -5.72
N SER A 68 21.15 9.29 -5.54
CA SER A 68 20.69 8.25 -4.59
C SER A 68 21.19 8.56 -3.18
N TRP A 69 20.34 8.29 -2.19
CA TRP A 69 20.70 8.33 -0.77
C TRP A 69 21.55 7.10 -0.34
N THR A 70 21.52 6.06 -1.15
CA THR A 70 22.20 4.80 -0.89
C THR A 70 22.96 4.37 -2.15
N ASN A 71 24.28 4.17 -2.05
CA ASN A 71 25.10 3.63 -3.13
C ASN A 71 25.17 2.10 -3.09
N ALA A 72 25.76 1.51 -4.14
CA ALA A 72 25.88 0.05 -4.28
C ALA A 72 26.58 -0.65 -3.09
N ALA A 73 27.65 -0.04 -2.56
CA ALA A 73 28.38 -0.61 -1.43
C ALA A 73 27.56 -0.55 -0.14
N GLU A 74 26.83 0.51 0.10
CA GLU A 74 25.92 0.66 1.24
C GLU A 74 24.76 -0.32 1.16
N PHE A 75 24.17 -0.50 -0.02
CA PHE A 75 23.11 -1.47 -0.22
C PHE A 75 23.54 -2.90 0.04
N ARG A 76 24.74 -3.31 -0.43
CA ARG A 76 25.30 -4.64 -0.10
C ARG A 76 25.47 -4.82 1.41
N ARG A 77 26.05 -3.82 2.10
CA ARG A 77 26.23 -3.87 3.56
C ARG A 77 24.88 -3.98 4.29
N PHE A 78 23.89 -3.21 3.85
CA PHE A 78 22.55 -3.28 4.41
C PHE A 78 21.92 -4.68 4.23
N CYS A 79 21.96 -5.25 3.02
CA CYS A 79 21.42 -6.57 2.75
C CYS A 79 22.13 -7.66 3.56
N ALA A 80 23.45 -7.58 3.69
CA ALA A 80 24.25 -8.49 4.51
C ALA A 80 23.86 -8.40 5.99
N ALA A 81 23.69 -7.19 6.53
CA ALA A 81 23.25 -6.98 7.91
C ALA A 81 21.81 -7.47 8.14
N ALA A 82 20.92 -7.26 7.18
CA ALA A 82 19.53 -7.73 7.22
C ALA A 82 19.39 -9.23 6.92
N LYS A 83 20.47 -9.92 6.49
CA LYS A 83 20.50 -11.33 6.08
C LYS A 83 19.51 -11.65 4.96
N ILE A 84 19.37 -10.74 4.01
CA ILE A 84 18.51 -10.89 2.81
C ILE A 84 19.38 -11.06 1.57
N ARG A 85 18.88 -11.79 0.58
CA ARG A 85 19.58 -12.10 -0.66
C ARG A 85 19.97 -10.84 -1.43
N CYS A 86 21.21 -10.75 -1.92
CA CYS A 86 21.69 -9.62 -2.70
C CYS A 86 22.84 -10.10 -3.61
N ASP A 87 22.47 -10.64 -4.78
CA ASP A 87 23.46 -11.15 -5.74
C ASP A 87 23.76 -10.08 -6.77
N ASP A 88 25.01 -9.76 -7.00
CA ASP A 88 25.44 -8.78 -7.98
C ASP A 88 25.06 -9.21 -9.41
N VAL A 89 24.49 -8.30 -10.17
CA VAL A 89 24.27 -8.41 -11.61
C VAL A 89 24.84 -7.20 -12.33
N ALA A 90 25.26 -7.36 -13.59
CA ALA A 90 25.80 -6.27 -14.37
C ALA A 90 24.69 -5.21 -14.65
N PRO A 91 24.85 -3.97 -14.18
CA PRO A 91 23.84 -2.91 -14.44
C PRO A 91 23.56 -2.72 -15.93
N GLU A 92 24.59 -2.87 -16.76
CA GLU A 92 24.53 -2.71 -18.22
C GLU A 92 23.60 -3.73 -18.91
N ARG A 93 23.19 -4.79 -18.19
CA ARG A 93 22.17 -5.71 -18.68
C ARG A 93 20.81 -5.05 -18.81
N TYR A 94 20.46 -4.15 -17.88
CA TYR A 94 19.12 -3.56 -17.79
C TYR A 94 19.12 -2.05 -18.07
N PHE A 95 20.19 -1.36 -17.69
CA PHE A 95 20.23 0.09 -17.63
C PHE A 95 21.16 0.69 -18.66
N ASN A 96 20.86 1.90 -19.08
CA ASN A 96 21.74 2.74 -19.89
C ASN A 96 23.04 3.00 -19.13
N ASN A 97 24.15 3.12 -19.87
CA ASN A 97 25.48 3.30 -19.29
C ASN A 97 25.54 4.51 -18.35
N GLY A 98 26.13 4.30 -17.17
CA GLY A 98 26.33 5.32 -16.16
C GLY A 98 25.08 5.74 -15.37
N MET A 99 23.94 5.08 -15.58
CA MET A 99 22.71 5.40 -14.83
C MET A 99 22.66 4.76 -13.46
N CYS A 100 23.22 3.56 -13.27
CA CYS A 100 23.27 2.85 -12.00
C CYS A 100 24.70 2.48 -11.64
N ASP A 101 25.07 2.59 -10.36
CA ASP A 101 26.35 2.20 -9.81
C ASP A 101 26.35 0.74 -9.29
N GLY A 102 25.17 0.13 -9.19
CA GLY A 102 24.96 -1.27 -8.85
C GLY A 102 23.59 -1.76 -9.24
N ALA A 103 23.50 -3.06 -9.52
CA ALA A 103 22.25 -3.77 -9.71
C ALA A 103 22.35 -5.15 -9.05
N PHE A 104 21.23 -5.62 -8.49
CA PHE A 104 21.21 -6.78 -7.61
C PHE A 104 19.98 -7.63 -7.86
N LEU A 105 20.19 -8.94 -8.02
CA LEU A 105 19.10 -9.91 -7.98
C LEU A 105 18.73 -10.16 -6.52
N THR A 106 17.46 -9.95 -6.24
CA THR A 106 16.88 -10.00 -4.89
C THR A 106 15.68 -10.96 -4.84
N THR A 107 15.10 -11.16 -3.66
CA THR A 107 13.92 -12.01 -3.47
C THR A 107 12.76 -11.14 -2.98
N GLU A 108 11.90 -10.77 -3.88
CA GLU A 108 10.64 -10.09 -3.56
C GLU A 108 9.54 -10.62 -4.48
N TYR A 109 8.31 -10.71 -3.97
CA TYR A 109 7.17 -11.26 -4.71
C TYR A 109 6.08 -10.21 -4.86
N THR A 110 5.12 -10.49 -5.74
CA THR A 110 3.89 -9.72 -5.80
C THR A 110 2.69 -10.60 -5.48
N TYR A 111 1.61 -10.00 -4.99
CA TYR A 111 0.37 -10.70 -4.72
C TYR A 111 -0.74 -10.23 -5.66
N ASP A 112 -1.64 -11.13 -5.99
CA ASP A 112 -2.86 -10.79 -6.73
C ASP A 112 -4.00 -10.49 -5.74
N ALA A 113 -4.36 -9.21 -5.65
CA ALA A 113 -5.38 -8.77 -4.71
C ALA A 113 -6.79 -9.26 -5.08
N GLN A 114 -7.07 -9.58 -6.36
CA GLN A 114 -8.37 -10.12 -6.75
C GLN A 114 -8.49 -11.59 -6.38
N VAL A 115 -7.42 -12.36 -6.55
CA VAL A 115 -7.36 -13.76 -6.07
C VAL A 115 -7.52 -13.79 -4.56
N LEU A 116 -6.78 -12.94 -3.84
CA LEU A 116 -6.86 -12.82 -2.38
C LEU A 116 -8.27 -12.42 -1.92
N LYS A 117 -8.90 -11.44 -2.59
CA LYS A 117 -10.28 -11.02 -2.32
C LYS A 117 -11.27 -12.18 -2.43
N ASN A 118 -11.20 -12.92 -3.55
CA ASN A 118 -12.13 -14.02 -3.80
C ASN A 118 -11.98 -15.11 -2.73
N TRP A 119 -10.75 -15.43 -2.35
CA TRP A 119 -10.49 -16.37 -1.27
C TRP A 119 -11.09 -15.90 0.06
N PHE A 120 -10.91 -14.63 0.46
CA PHE A 120 -11.52 -14.10 1.68
C PHE A 120 -13.05 -14.15 1.63
N LEU A 121 -13.68 -13.83 0.49
CA LEU A 121 -15.13 -13.92 0.35
C LEU A 121 -15.63 -15.36 0.54
N GLU A 122 -14.92 -16.34 -0.04
CA GLU A 122 -15.23 -17.75 0.13
C GLU A 122 -15.06 -18.23 1.59
N GLN A 123 -13.99 -17.78 2.27
CA GLN A 123 -13.79 -18.15 3.68
C GLN A 123 -14.84 -17.50 4.59
N LEU A 124 -15.14 -16.21 4.40
CA LEU A 124 -16.15 -15.51 5.18
C LEU A 124 -17.55 -16.12 5.02
N ALA A 125 -17.92 -16.59 3.82
CA ALA A 125 -19.19 -17.27 3.56
C ALA A 125 -19.35 -18.57 4.34
N LYS A 126 -18.27 -19.20 4.80
CA LYS A 126 -18.30 -20.42 5.62
C LYS A 126 -18.51 -20.14 7.12
N LEU A 127 -18.44 -18.88 7.55
CA LEU A 127 -18.52 -18.49 8.95
C LEU A 127 -19.92 -17.97 9.30
N PRO A 128 -20.81 -18.77 9.92
CA PRO A 128 -22.20 -18.39 10.17
C PRO A 128 -22.35 -17.24 11.17
N ASN A 129 -21.33 -16.96 11.96
CA ASN A 129 -21.29 -15.89 12.96
C ASN A 129 -20.62 -14.61 12.45
N VAL A 130 -20.34 -14.51 11.12
CA VAL A 130 -19.78 -13.33 10.48
C VAL A 130 -20.76 -12.80 9.45
N GLN A 131 -21.04 -11.51 9.54
CA GLN A 131 -21.83 -10.77 8.55
C GLN A 131 -21.02 -9.60 8.01
N VAL A 132 -21.05 -9.39 6.69
CA VAL A 132 -20.45 -8.23 6.03
C VAL A 132 -21.56 -7.41 5.37
N LEU A 133 -21.64 -6.13 5.74
CA LEU A 133 -22.56 -5.17 5.12
C LEU A 133 -21.75 -4.24 4.22
N TYR A 134 -21.98 -4.34 2.92
CA TYR A 134 -21.39 -3.48 1.90
C TYR A 134 -22.20 -2.19 1.73
N SER A 135 -21.58 -1.13 1.22
CA SER A 135 -22.17 0.21 1.08
C SER A 135 -22.63 0.80 2.43
N HIS A 136 -22.02 0.33 3.52
CA HIS A 136 -22.33 0.77 4.88
C HIS A 136 -21.12 1.48 5.49
N LYS A 137 -21.19 2.82 5.52
CA LYS A 137 -20.22 3.66 6.23
C LYS A 137 -20.85 4.10 7.55
N PRO A 138 -20.14 4.04 8.68
CA PRO A 138 -20.63 4.66 9.92
C PRO A 138 -20.91 6.15 9.73
N ASP A 139 -22.11 6.59 10.08
CA ASP A 139 -22.52 8.00 10.13
C ASP A 139 -22.35 8.57 11.53
N LYS A 140 -22.56 7.72 12.55
CA LYS A 140 -22.45 8.07 13.96
C LYS A 140 -21.93 6.90 14.78
N ILE A 141 -21.03 7.20 15.71
CA ILE A 141 -20.57 6.26 16.74
C ILE A 141 -20.67 6.98 18.08
N GLU A 142 -21.29 6.34 19.07
CA GLU A 142 -21.41 6.90 20.42
C GLU A 142 -21.25 5.82 21.49
N LYS A 143 -20.75 6.23 22.65
CA LYS A 143 -20.66 5.37 23.81
C LYS A 143 -22.04 5.28 24.49
N ALA A 144 -22.56 4.07 24.67
CA ALA A 144 -23.83 3.79 25.31
C ALA A 144 -23.62 2.80 26.48
N GLY A 145 -23.18 3.33 27.63
CA GLY A 145 -22.80 2.49 28.78
C GLY A 145 -21.55 1.66 28.49
N SER A 146 -21.67 0.32 28.56
CA SER A 146 -20.60 -0.63 28.30
C SER A 146 -20.48 -1.08 26.84
N VAL A 147 -21.24 -0.47 25.91
CA VAL A 147 -21.22 -0.79 24.50
C VAL A 147 -21.02 0.48 23.64
N TRP A 148 -20.53 0.27 22.43
CA TRP A 148 -20.58 1.25 21.36
C TRP A 148 -21.88 1.07 20.57
N ARG A 149 -22.57 2.17 20.30
CA ARG A 149 -23.69 2.22 19.34
C ARG A 149 -23.20 2.82 18.05
N VAL A 150 -23.31 2.07 16.96
CA VAL A 150 -22.86 2.44 15.63
C VAL A 150 -24.09 2.53 14.71
N THR A 151 -24.27 3.69 14.08
CA THR A 151 -25.33 3.91 13.07
C THR A 151 -24.68 4.04 11.69
N ALA A 152 -25.19 3.32 10.71
CA ALA A 152 -24.78 3.35 9.31
C ALA A 152 -26.04 3.28 8.42
N GLY A 153 -26.48 4.42 7.87
CA GLY A 153 -27.78 4.52 7.21
C GLY A 153 -28.93 4.14 8.14
N ASP A 154 -29.75 3.19 7.72
CA ASP A 154 -30.88 2.68 8.49
C ASP A 154 -30.48 1.57 9.49
N THR A 155 -29.22 1.18 9.51
CA THR A 155 -28.70 0.12 10.38
C THR A 155 -28.10 0.72 11.64
N THR A 156 -28.56 0.25 12.82
CA THR A 156 -27.96 0.57 14.12
C THR A 156 -27.60 -0.72 14.86
N VAL A 157 -26.37 -0.80 15.33
CA VAL A 157 -25.84 -1.98 16.05
C VAL A 157 -25.14 -1.56 17.33
N GLU A 158 -25.13 -2.46 18.31
CA GLU A 158 -24.38 -2.30 19.55
C GLU A 158 -23.32 -3.39 19.67
N ALA A 159 -22.13 -3.01 20.12
CA ALA A 159 -21.01 -3.94 20.31
C ALA A 159 -20.11 -3.49 21.46
N PRO A 160 -19.58 -4.43 22.27
CA PRO A 160 -18.61 -4.10 23.33
C PRO A 160 -17.22 -3.79 22.78
N PHE A 161 -16.98 -4.08 21.49
CA PHE A 161 -15.71 -3.94 20.83
C PHE A 161 -15.85 -3.36 19.41
N ILE A 162 -15.00 -2.37 19.07
CA ILE A 162 -14.84 -1.87 17.71
C ILE A 162 -13.37 -1.99 17.30
N LEU A 163 -13.13 -2.57 16.12
CA LEU A 163 -11.86 -2.47 15.41
C LEU A 163 -11.99 -1.45 14.27
N ASN A 164 -11.34 -0.32 14.41
CA ASN A 164 -11.22 0.69 13.36
C ASN A 164 -10.05 0.33 12.43
N ALA A 165 -10.33 -0.38 11.36
CA ALA A 165 -9.39 -0.80 10.32
C ALA A 165 -9.64 -0.04 8.99
N THR A 166 -10.08 1.21 9.05
CA THR A 166 -10.55 1.99 7.89
C THR A 166 -9.43 2.64 7.08
N TYR A 167 -8.15 2.39 7.42
CA TYR A 167 -6.95 2.86 6.71
C TYR A 167 -6.95 4.40 6.52
N ALA A 168 -7.22 4.90 5.30
CA ALA A 168 -7.29 6.34 5.03
C ALA A 168 -8.46 7.03 5.76
N GLY A 169 -9.44 6.30 6.24
CA GLY A 169 -10.57 6.78 7.05
C GLY A 169 -10.35 6.69 8.56
N VAL A 170 -9.17 6.28 9.02
CA VAL A 170 -8.93 6.06 10.45
C VAL A 170 -9.22 7.28 11.30
N ASN A 171 -8.84 8.46 10.83
CA ASN A 171 -9.10 9.72 11.51
C ASN A 171 -10.54 10.22 11.34
N ASP A 172 -11.28 9.75 10.35
CA ASP A 172 -12.72 10.06 10.22
C ASP A 172 -13.48 9.47 11.42
N ILE A 173 -13.13 8.23 11.80
CA ILE A 173 -13.69 7.56 12.99
C ILE A 173 -13.25 8.27 14.28
N HIS A 174 -11.98 8.68 14.37
CA HIS A 174 -11.48 9.44 15.51
C HIS A 174 -12.23 10.76 15.68
N ALA A 175 -12.46 11.49 14.58
CA ALA A 175 -13.20 12.76 14.60
C ALA A 175 -14.64 12.59 15.08
N MET A 176 -15.33 11.51 14.68
CA MET A 176 -16.69 11.19 15.17
C MET A 176 -16.74 11.01 16.69
N LEU A 177 -15.67 10.52 17.27
CA LEU A 177 -15.56 10.19 18.71
C LEU A 177 -14.84 11.26 19.52
N GLY A 178 -14.38 12.38 18.92
CA GLY A 178 -13.58 13.40 19.59
C GLY A 178 -12.22 12.89 20.06
N LEU A 179 -11.67 11.83 19.41
CA LEU A 179 -10.40 11.23 19.77
C LEU A 179 -9.21 11.93 19.07
N PRO A 180 -8.01 11.90 19.68
CA PRO A 180 -6.82 12.43 19.04
C PRO A 180 -6.54 11.72 17.71
N PRO A 181 -6.31 12.46 16.61
CA PRO A 181 -6.02 11.85 15.32
C PRO A 181 -4.62 11.20 15.30
N PHE A 182 -4.43 10.23 14.41
CA PHE A 182 -3.08 9.86 13.98
C PHE A 182 -2.45 11.07 13.26
N LYS A 183 -1.19 11.35 13.58
CA LYS A 183 -0.41 12.38 12.86
C LYS A 183 0.05 11.80 11.52
N ILE A 184 -0.78 11.92 10.51
CA ILE A 184 -0.56 11.41 9.17
C ILE A 184 -0.62 12.52 8.12
N LYS A 185 0.04 12.30 7.00
CA LYS A 185 -0.24 12.97 5.73
C LYS A 185 -0.98 12.02 4.82
N TYR A 186 -1.84 12.53 3.99
CA TYR A 186 -2.56 11.77 2.98
C TYR A 186 -1.98 12.09 1.61
N GLU A 187 -1.66 11.06 0.84
CA GLU A 187 -1.24 11.18 -0.55
C GLU A 187 -2.29 10.56 -1.46
N LYS A 188 -2.76 11.33 -2.44
CA LYS A 188 -3.55 10.79 -3.54
C LYS A 188 -2.59 10.21 -4.56
N CYS A 189 -2.46 8.88 -4.58
CA CYS A 189 -1.46 8.16 -5.35
C CYS A 189 -2.05 7.52 -6.60
N GLU A 190 -1.23 7.48 -7.66
CA GLU A 190 -1.50 6.73 -8.89
C GLU A 190 -0.63 5.48 -8.98
N ILE A 191 -1.23 4.38 -9.43
CA ILE A 191 -0.53 3.19 -9.91
C ILE A 191 -0.84 3.05 -11.39
N ILE A 192 0.16 3.14 -12.25
CA ILE A 192 0.01 2.97 -13.68
C ILE A 192 0.16 1.49 -14.01
N LEU A 193 -0.77 0.95 -14.78
CA LEU A 193 -0.69 -0.39 -15.34
C LEU A 193 -0.10 -0.33 -16.73
N CYS A 194 0.85 -1.25 -17.00
CA CYS A 194 1.57 -1.33 -18.26
C CYS A 194 1.48 -2.74 -18.84
N THR A 195 1.36 -2.85 -20.17
CA THR A 195 1.83 -4.01 -20.89
C THR A 195 3.34 -3.92 -21.04
N VAL A 196 4.03 -5.05 -21.11
CA VAL A 196 5.50 -5.13 -21.26
C VAL A 196 5.85 -6.11 -22.36
N ASP A 197 7.04 -5.94 -22.95
CA ASP A 197 7.57 -6.92 -23.91
C ASP A 197 8.10 -8.19 -23.23
N GLU A 198 8.49 -9.19 -24.00
CA GLU A 198 8.93 -10.50 -23.50
C GLU A 198 10.16 -10.41 -22.56
N ARG A 199 11.01 -9.39 -22.71
CA ARG A 199 12.21 -9.22 -21.87
C ARG A 199 11.89 -8.76 -20.45
N LEU A 200 10.80 -8.02 -20.27
CA LEU A 200 10.31 -7.56 -18.97
C LEU A 200 9.29 -8.49 -18.34
N LYS A 201 8.70 -9.41 -19.10
CA LYS A 201 7.57 -10.24 -18.65
C LYS A 201 7.79 -10.92 -17.30
N ASN A 202 9.02 -11.43 -17.09
CA ASN A 202 9.41 -12.09 -15.85
C ASN A 202 10.50 -11.29 -15.11
N THR A 203 10.44 -9.96 -15.17
CA THR A 203 11.43 -9.10 -14.54
C THR A 203 10.75 -7.92 -13.86
N GLY A 204 10.99 -7.77 -12.57
CA GLY A 204 10.68 -6.57 -11.82
C GLY A 204 11.93 -5.71 -11.69
N ILE A 205 11.80 -4.41 -11.86
CA ILE A 205 12.90 -3.45 -11.73
C ILE A 205 12.52 -2.37 -10.72
N THR A 206 13.41 -2.11 -9.78
CA THR A 206 13.29 -1.00 -8.83
C THR A 206 14.61 -0.26 -8.76
N VAL A 207 14.63 0.99 -9.22
CA VAL A 207 15.75 1.90 -8.94
C VAL A 207 15.43 2.63 -7.65
N MET A 208 16.35 2.65 -6.71
CA MET A 208 16.16 3.13 -5.35
C MET A 208 17.33 4.02 -4.93
N ASP A 209 17.28 4.58 -3.99
CA ASP A 209 16.73 5.24 -2.83
C ASP A 209 16.72 6.75 -3.15
N GLY A 210 15.61 7.26 -3.67
CA GLY A 210 15.51 8.64 -4.16
C GLY A 210 14.33 8.83 -5.14
N PRO A 211 14.35 9.87 -5.99
CA PRO A 211 13.25 10.24 -6.89
C PRO A 211 13.16 9.33 -8.13
N PHE A 212 13.19 8.02 -7.93
CA PHE A 212 13.28 7.02 -8.97
C PHE A 212 11.96 6.28 -9.18
N PHE A 213 12.02 5.10 -9.82
CA PHE A 213 10.84 4.36 -10.23
C PHE A 213 10.93 2.87 -9.89
N SER A 214 9.75 2.23 -9.89
CA SER A 214 9.61 0.78 -9.90
C SER A 214 8.70 0.37 -11.04
N LEU A 215 9.09 -0.66 -11.79
CA LEU A 215 8.29 -1.34 -12.81
C LEU A 215 8.29 -2.82 -12.45
N MET A 216 7.14 -3.35 -12.01
CA MET A 216 7.04 -4.68 -11.41
C MET A 216 5.83 -5.44 -11.92
N PRO A 217 5.87 -6.78 -11.99
CA PRO A 217 4.67 -7.57 -12.21
C PRO A 217 3.56 -7.19 -11.22
N PHE A 218 2.33 -7.06 -11.73
CA PHE A 218 1.15 -6.69 -10.94
C PHE A 218 0.32 -7.93 -10.63
N GLY A 219 0.72 -8.65 -9.58
CA GLY A 219 0.12 -9.93 -9.23
C GLY A 219 0.21 -10.94 -10.38
N GLN A 220 -0.88 -11.69 -10.59
CA GLN A 220 -0.99 -12.72 -11.64
C GLN A 220 -1.69 -12.19 -12.91
N THR A 221 -1.85 -10.87 -13.04
CA THR A 221 -2.63 -10.24 -14.12
C THR A 221 -1.96 -10.24 -15.48
N GLY A 222 -0.66 -10.52 -15.55
CA GLY A 222 0.15 -10.37 -16.77
C GLY A 222 0.53 -8.93 -17.09
N LEU A 223 0.07 -7.96 -16.30
CA LEU A 223 0.46 -6.56 -16.40
C LEU A 223 1.62 -6.24 -15.43
N HIS A 224 2.26 -5.10 -15.66
CA HIS A 224 3.20 -4.51 -14.71
C HIS A 224 2.63 -3.22 -14.13
N SER A 225 3.00 -2.91 -12.89
CA SER A 225 2.74 -1.61 -12.27
C SER A 225 3.96 -0.72 -12.42
N LEU A 226 3.76 0.50 -12.90
CA LEU A 226 4.78 1.56 -12.92
C LEU A 226 4.43 2.60 -11.85
N THR A 227 5.40 2.90 -11.01
CA THR A 227 5.31 3.93 -9.97
C THR A 227 6.61 4.74 -9.90
N SER A 228 6.54 5.93 -9.32
CA SER A 228 7.69 6.78 -9.07
C SER A 228 7.52 7.51 -7.74
N VAL A 229 8.58 7.66 -6.99
CA VAL A 229 8.54 8.40 -5.72
C VAL A 229 8.03 9.83 -5.94
N THR A 230 8.46 10.48 -7.03
CA THR A 230 8.12 11.88 -7.34
C THR A 230 6.71 12.04 -7.90
N PHE A 231 6.26 11.13 -8.79
CA PHE A 231 5.05 11.37 -9.61
C PHE A 231 3.87 10.49 -9.22
N THR A 232 4.08 9.46 -8.39
CA THR A 232 2.98 8.66 -7.84
C THR A 232 2.05 9.48 -6.96
N PRO A 233 2.51 10.35 -6.04
CA PRO A 233 1.66 11.30 -5.35
C PRO A 233 1.27 12.46 -6.27
N HIS A 234 -0.03 12.63 -6.53
CA HIS A 234 -0.59 13.77 -7.27
C HIS A 234 -0.85 14.96 -6.37
N GLU A 235 -1.35 14.70 -5.17
CA GLU A 235 -1.69 15.71 -4.18
C GLU A 235 -1.44 15.18 -2.77
N THR A 236 -1.11 16.08 -1.87
CA THR A 236 -0.82 15.76 -0.47
C THR A 236 -1.65 16.65 0.45
N SER A 237 -2.23 16.07 1.51
CA SER A 237 -2.90 16.78 2.60
C SER A 237 -2.26 16.45 3.93
N TYR A 238 -2.04 17.49 4.75
CA TYR A 238 -1.50 17.39 6.13
C TYR A 238 -2.58 17.63 7.21
N ASP A 239 -3.83 17.78 6.80
CA ASP A 239 -4.95 17.99 7.71
C ASP A 239 -5.24 16.75 8.55
N ALA A 240 -5.95 16.95 9.66
CA ALA A 240 -6.33 15.83 10.54
C ALA A 240 -7.22 14.80 9.82
N VAL A 241 -8.11 15.27 8.94
CA VAL A 241 -8.86 14.47 7.98
C VAL A 241 -8.47 14.91 6.56
N ALA A 242 -8.45 13.98 5.61
CA ALA A 242 -7.97 14.25 4.26
C ALA A 242 -8.78 15.35 3.56
N THR A 243 -8.11 16.45 3.20
CA THR A 243 -8.69 17.61 2.53
C THR A 243 -7.91 17.91 1.25
N PHE A 244 -8.60 17.96 0.11
CA PHE A 244 -7.99 18.16 -1.19
C PHE A 244 -8.81 19.14 -2.05
N PRO A 245 -8.17 19.98 -2.90
CA PRO A 245 -8.87 20.88 -3.81
C PRO A 245 -9.88 20.18 -4.74
N CYS A 246 -9.55 18.97 -5.19
CA CYS A 246 -10.41 18.17 -6.07
C CYS A 246 -11.77 17.82 -5.45
N GLN A 247 -11.93 17.90 -4.14
CA GLN A 247 -13.22 17.63 -3.46
C GLN A 247 -14.29 18.62 -3.90
N GLN A 248 -13.94 19.86 -4.23
CA GLN A 248 -14.87 20.86 -4.75
C GLN A 248 -15.45 20.48 -6.12
N GLN A 249 -14.72 19.67 -6.90
CA GLN A 249 -15.10 19.22 -8.23
C GLN A 249 -15.72 17.81 -8.24
N SER A 250 -15.90 17.22 -7.05
CA SER A 250 -16.37 15.83 -6.89
C SER A 250 -17.88 15.66 -6.97
N GLU A 251 -18.63 16.72 -7.30
CA GLU A 251 -20.11 16.72 -7.28
C GLU A 251 -20.70 16.31 -5.92
N GLY A 252 -20.02 16.68 -4.84
CA GLY A 252 -20.42 16.34 -3.45
C GLY A 252 -20.13 14.90 -3.02
N LYS A 253 -19.60 14.04 -3.90
CA LYS A 253 -19.31 12.64 -3.60
C LYS A 253 -18.12 12.48 -2.63
N CYS A 254 -17.12 13.37 -2.74
CA CYS A 254 -15.93 13.37 -1.88
C CYS A 254 -15.89 14.65 -1.04
N ARG A 255 -15.67 14.50 0.27
CA ARG A 255 -15.56 15.63 1.21
C ARG A 255 -14.62 15.27 2.37
N PRO A 256 -14.12 16.24 3.14
CA PRO A 256 -13.36 15.95 4.36
C PRO A 256 -14.17 15.04 5.29
N GLY A 257 -13.51 13.99 5.86
CA GLY A 257 -14.17 12.98 6.68
C GLY A 257 -15.04 11.97 5.89
N SER A 258 -15.07 12.06 4.56
CA SER A 258 -15.81 11.11 3.71
C SER A 258 -15.20 11.01 2.31
N LEU A 259 -14.01 10.40 2.24
CA LEU A 259 -13.31 10.19 0.96
C LEU A 259 -14.11 9.26 0.04
N TYR A 260 -14.31 9.66 -1.20
CA TYR A 260 -14.86 8.81 -2.25
C TYR A 260 -13.77 7.98 -2.94
N ASN A 261 -14.14 6.97 -3.72
CA ASN A 261 -13.20 6.20 -4.53
C ASN A 261 -12.69 7.05 -5.69
N CYS A 262 -11.38 7.34 -5.71
CA CYS A 262 -10.76 8.20 -6.71
C CYS A 262 -10.90 7.67 -8.16
N ASN A 263 -11.07 6.35 -8.35
CA ASN A 263 -11.25 5.77 -9.69
C ASN A 263 -12.63 6.04 -10.29
N GLU A 264 -13.63 6.29 -9.45
CA GLU A 264 -15.02 6.55 -9.81
C GLU A 264 -15.41 8.03 -9.64
N CYS A 265 -14.46 8.84 -9.14
CA CYS A 265 -14.68 10.25 -8.84
C CYS A 265 -14.75 11.08 -10.13
N PRO A 266 -15.72 12.01 -10.28
CA PRO A 266 -15.71 12.96 -11.39
C PRO A 266 -14.42 13.81 -11.46
N ALA A 267 -13.83 14.08 -10.29
CA ALA A 267 -12.54 14.79 -10.17
C ALA A 267 -11.32 13.85 -10.22
N LYS A 268 -11.41 12.72 -10.94
CA LYS A 268 -10.31 11.79 -11.15
C LYS A 268 -9.11 12.52 -11.76
N PRO A 269 -7.89 12.37 -11.23
CA PRO A 269 -6.72 13.05 -11.79
C PRO A 269 -6.39 12.59 -13.20
N GLN A 270 -5.75 13.47 -13.97
CA GLN A 270 -5.07 13.08 -15.21
C GLN A 270 -3.83 12.25 -14.87
N SER A 271 -3.55 11.22 -15.67
CA SER A 271 -2.41 10.33 -15.43
C SER A 271 -1.07 11.04 -15.55
N ALA A 272 -0.15 10.73 -14.65
CA ALA A 272 1.26 11.14 -14.71
C ALA A 272 2.11 10.21 -15.61
N TRP A 273 1.48 9.39 -16.45
CA TRP A 273 2.16 8.53 -17.42
C TRP A 273 3.29 9.18 -18.19
N PRO A 274 3.12 10.39 -18.79
CA PRO A 274 4.22 11.03 -19.54
C PRO A 274 5.49 11.18 -18.71
N TYR A 275 5.36 11.58 -17.45
CA TYR A 275 6.49 11.80 -16.55
C TYR A 275 7.10 10.49 -16.05
N MET A 276 6.29 9.56 -15.56
CA MET A 276 6.76 8.27 -15.02
C MET A 276 7.40 7.42 -16.12
N SER A 277 6.82 7.39 -17.32
CA SER A 277 7.36 6.62 -18.45
C SER A 277 8.68 7.20 -18.96
N GLN A 278 8.81 8.53 -19.03
CA GLN A 278 10.07 9.18 -19.43
C GLN A 278 11.17 8.94 -18.39
N LEU A 279 10.84 8.99 -17.10
CA LEU A 279 11.80 8.66 -16.04
C LEU A 279 12.29 7.22 -16.17
N ALA A 280 11.40 6.25 -16.35
CA ALA A 280 11.79 4.85 -16.52
C ALA A 280 12.64 4.62 -17.78
N ARG A 281 12.23 5.20 -18.93
CA ARG A 281 12.98 5.11 -20.20
C ARG A 281 14.36 5.76 -20.14
N LYS A 282 14.54 6.80 -19.32
CA LYS A 282 15.86 7.39 -19.10
C LYS A 282 16.87 6.38 -18.54
N TYR A 283 16.39 5.49 -17.66
CA TYR A 283 17.23 4.48 -17.00
C TYR A 283 17.33 3.20 -17.81
N LEU A 284 16.21 2.68 -18.29
CA LEU A 284 16.13 1.39 -18.98
C LEU A 284 16.69 1.49 -20.40
N LYS A 285 17.32 0.42 -20.85
CA LYS A 285 17.70 0.29 -22.26
C LYS A 285 16.46 0.26 -23.14
N GLU A 286 16.58 0.74 -24.37
CA GLU A 286 15.50 0.84 -25.35
C GLU A 286 14.80 -0.50 -25.62
N GLU A 287 15.53 -1.60 -25.49
CA GLU A 287 15.02 -2.96 -25.68
C GLU A 287 14.07 -3.46 -24.59
N TYR A 288 13.88 -2.71 -23.50
CA TYR A 288 12.91 -3.00 -22.44
C TYR A 288 11.65 -2.16 -22.64
N GLY A 289 10.82 -2.60 -23.60
CA GLY A 289 9.61 -1.89 -23.98
C GLY A 289 8.46 -2.09 -22.98
N PHE A 290 7.72 -1.02 -22.72
CA PHE A 290 6.48 -1.04 -21.97
C PHE A 290 5.51 0.04 -22.48
N ALA A 291 4.19 -0.22 -22.37
CA ALA A 291 3.16 0.66 -22.88
C ALA A 291 2.02 0.86 -21.88
N TYR A 292 1.41 2.03 -21.90
CA TYR A 292 0.31 2.41 -21.02
C TYR A 292 -0.92 1.55 -21.26
N GLN A 293 -1.48 0.99 -20.19
CA GLN A 293 -2.73 0.24 -20.21
C GLN A 293 -3.84 0.95 -19.41
N GLY A 294 -3.49 1.68 -18.39
CA GLY A 294 -4.45 2.40 -17.55
C GLY A 294 -3.85 2.89 -16.24
N SER A 295 -4.64 3.62 -15.49
CA SER A 295 -4.25 4.15 -14.18
C SER A 295 -5.30 3.86 -13.12
N LEU A 296 -4.84 3.49 -11.94
CA LEU A 296 -5.62 3.30 -10.73
C LEU A 296 -5.19 4.31 -9.68
N PHE A 297 -6.16 4.86 -8.95
CA PHE A 297 -5.90 5.89 -7.95
C PHE A 297 -6.36 5.45 -6.57
N SER A 298 -5.54 5.71 -5.55
CA SER A 298 -5.82 5.36 -4.16
C SER A 298 -5.32 6.43 -3.21
N MET A 299 -5.93 6.50 -2.03
CA MET A 299 -5.46 7.33 -0.94
C MET A 299 -4.49 6.55 -0.07
N LYS A 300 -3.30 7.10 0.19
CA LYS A 300 -2.26 6.51 1.01
C LYS A 300 -1.99 7.39 2.23
N PRO A 301 -2.37 6.96 3.45
CA PRO A 301 -1.99 7.63 4.68
C PRO A 301 -0.56 7.22 5.07
N ILE A 302 0.24 8.21 5.46
CA ILE A 302 1.64 8.03 5.87
C ILE A 302 1.84 8.74 7.20
N LEU A 303 2.44 8.08 8.18
CA LEU A 303 2.80 8.74 9.43
C LEU A 303 3.79 9.89 9.17
N LYS A 304 3.53 11.06 9.72
CA LYS A 304 4.43 12.23 9.56
C LYS A 304 5.83 11.94 10.10
N ALA A 305 5.95 11.16 11.18
CA ALA A 305 7.24 10.75 11.72
C ALA A 305 8.07 9.88 10.75
N SER A 306 7.42 9.21 9.81
CA SER A 306 8.07 8.31 8.82
C SER A 306 8.64 9.06 7.61
N GLU A 307 8.48 10.37 7.52
CA GLU A 307 9.03 11.16 6.40
C GLU A 307 10.55 11.27 6.44
N ILE A 308 11.16 11.05 7.63
CA ILE A 308 12.61 11.17 7.83
C ILE A 308 13.35 9.93 7.27
N ASP A 309 12.81 8.74 7.49
CA ASP A 309 13.47 7.45 7.21
C ASP A 309 12.70 6.55 6.24
N ASP A 310 11.61 7.06 5.66
CA ASP A 310 10.67 6.31 4.81
C ASP A 310 10.06 5.06 5.46
N SER A 311 10.12 4.95 6.79
CA SER A 311 9.50 3.82 7.49
C SER A 311 8.00 3.72 7.18
N ARG A 312 7.48 2.50 7.27
CA ARG A 312 6.04 2.24 7.06
C ARG A 312 5.54 1.26 8.12
N PRO A 313 5.59 1.65 9.41
CA PRO A 313 5.14 0.77 10.47
C PRO A 313 3.62 0.59 10.41
N THR A 314 3.15 -0.61 10.76
CA THR A 314 1.78 -0.80 11.18
C THR A 314 1.68 -0.32 12.64
N VAL A 315 0.70 0.53 12.91
CA VAL A 315 0.48 1.08 14.25
C VAL A 315 -0.89 0.64 14.75
N VAL A 316 -0.90 -0.04 15.88
CA VAL A 316 -2.12 -0.46 16.57
C VAL A 316 -2.23 0.31 17.88
N ARG A 317 -3.38 0.92 18.13
CA ARG A 317 -3.64 1.70 19.35
C ARG A 317 -4.95 1.31 19.98
N VAL A 318 -4.92 1.01 21.27
CA VAL A 318 -6.12 0.93 22.10
C VAL A 318 -6.55 2.33 22.46
N MET A 319 -7.67 2.79 21.92
CA MET A 319 -8.19 4.15 22.08
C MET A 319 -9.15 4.26 23.27
N ASN A 320 -9.80 3.17 23.62
CA ASN A 320 -10.68 3.05 24.80
C ASN A 320 -10.70 1.59 25.25
N THR A 321 -10.79 1.36 26.56
CA THR A 321 -10.76 0.00 27.13
C THR A 321 -12.14 -0.56 27.44
N GLU A 322 -13.11 0.30 27.79
CA GLU A 322 -14.47 -0.13 28.12
C GLU A 322 -15.51 0.95 27.69
N PRO A 323 -16.35 0.66 26.69
CA PRO A 323 -16.25 -0.45 25.74
C PRO A 323 -14.96 -0.33 24.90
N MET A 324 -14.41 -1.45 24.46
CA MET A 324 -13.10 -1.47 23.80
C MET A 324 -13.14 -0.85 22.40
N LEU A 325 -12.14 -0.03 22.08
CA LEU A 325 -11.90 0.52 20.74
C LEU A 325 -10.43 0.39 20.40
N VAL A 326 -10.15 -0.32 19.34
CA VAL A 326 -8.80 -0.46 18.78
C VAL A 326 -8.77 0.19 17.39
N SER A 327 -7.75 1.01 17.12
CA SER A 327 -7.51 1.59 15.80
C SER A 327 -6.21 1.10 15.23
N VAL A 328 -6.23 0.68 13.95
CA VAL A 328 -5.05 0.24 13.22
C VAL A 328 -4.80 1.12 12.01
N LEU A 329 -3.55 1.56 11.86
CA LEU A 329 -3.02 2.17 10.66
C LEU A 329 -2.00 1.21 10.05
N SER A 330 -2.38 0.49 9.00
CA SER A 330 -1.55 -0.51 8.35
C SER A 330 -0.41 0.13 7.55
N GLY A 331 0.79 -0.41 7.68
CA GLY A 331 1.95 0.00 6.90
C GLY A 331 2.16 -0.83 5.63
N LYS A 332 1.93 -2.15 5.71
CA LYS A 332 2.20 -3.11 4.64
C LYS A 332 1.27 -4.30 4.71
N ILE A 333 1.07 -4.97 3.55
CA ILE A 333 0.21 -6.17 3.50
C ILE A 333 0.74 -7.30 4.39
N ASN A 334 2.03 -7.54 4.40
CA ASN A 334 2.62 -8.63 5.18
C ASN A 334 2.82 -8.32 6.67
N THR A 335 2.49 -7.10 7.14
CA THR A 335 2.47 -6.77 8.57
C THR A 335 1.06 -6.83 9.19
N VAL A 336 0.13 -7.48 8.52
CA VAL A 336 -1.25 -7.74 9.04
C VAL A 336 -1.23 -8.48 10.37
N TYR A 337 -0.21 -9.29 10.61
CA TYR A 337 0.00 -10.08 11.83
C TYR A 337 0.30 -9.25 13.09
N ASP A 338 0.58 -7.95 12.96
CA ASP A 338 0.75 -7.08 14.13
C ASP A 338 -0.53 -6.96 14.99
N LEU A 339 -1.69 -7.34 14.44
CA LEU A 339 -2.95 -7.41 15.19
C LEU A 339 -3.03 -8.61 16.12
N ASP A 340 -2.30 -9.69 15.86
CA ASP A 340 -2.38 -10.94 16.63
C ASP A 340 -2.07 -10.67 18.12
N GLU A 341 -1.05 -9.83 18.40
CA GLU A 341 -0.64 -9.49 19.77
C GLU A 341 -1.71 -8.68 20.54
N VAL A 342 -2.48 -7.84 19.84
CA VAL A 342 -3.49 -6.97 20.45
C VAL A 342 -4.83 -7.68 20.64
N LEU A 343 -5.18 -8.56 19.71
CA LEU A 343 -6.44 -9.28 19.70
C LEU A 343 -6.34 -10.62 20.47
N ASN A 344 -5.15 -10.99 20.96
CA ASN A 344 -4.87 -12.27 21.64
C ASN A 344 -5.33 -13.49 20.82
N ILE A 345 -5.01 -13.49 19.51
CA ILE A 345 -5.38 -14.55 18.56
C ILE A 345 -4.17 -15.46 18.31
#